data_ccf395d3e3f9eba6c98380fc20b3ab0e
#
_entry.id   ccf395d3e3f9eba6c98380fc20b3ab0e
#
_cell.length_a   1.000
_cell.length_b   1.000
_cell.length_c   1.000
_cell.angle_alpha   90.00
_cell.angle_beta   90.00
_cell.angle_gamma   90.00
#
_symmetry.space_group_name_H-M   'P 1'
#
loop_
_entity.id
_entity.type
_entity.pdbx_description
1 polymer ?
#
loop_
_entity_poly.entity_id
_entity_poly.type
_entity_poly.pdbx_seq_one_letter_code
_entity_poly.pdbx_strand_id
1 'polypeptide(L)'
;MDTMEFTQTATGDRERLREKLSSCIQTGQVTLSSGKVTDFYFDGRLVTLDAEGSVLVGKLVLDELVARGIGAAGGLTSGADPITSAMGVLAWQRGVPMRLFFVRKEKKDHGTQKRIEGPEIPGDGSVSIALVDDVLTTGGSLLKARDALVEEVGVTPTVACVIVDREEGGVERLASEGIEAVSLFRRSDFL
;
A
#
# COMPACT_ATOMS: atom_id res chain seq x y z
N MET A 1 9.51 -20.94 -27.33
CA MET A 1 9.62 -19.97 -26.22
C MET A 1 8.21 -19.84 -25.68
N ASP A 2 7.88 -20.70 -24.70
CA ASP A 2 6.54 -20.76 -24.13
C ASP A 2 6.24 -19.46 -23.39
N THR A 3 5.24 -18.74 -23.88
CA THR A 3 4.61 -17.65 -23.14
C THR A 3 3.93 -18.26 -21.94
N MET A 4 4.54 -18.12 -20.74
CA MET A 4 3.87 -18.44 -19.48
C MET A 4 2.55 -17.65 -19.45
N GLU A 5 1.43 -18.35 -19.63
CA GLU A 5 0.10 -17.78 -19.45
C GLU A 5 -0.07 -17.36 -17.97
N PHE A 6 0.00 -16.05 -17.73
CA PHE A 6 -0.31 -15.43 -16.43
C PHE A 6 -1.83 -15.43 -16.14
N THR A 7 -2.52 -16.54 -16.39
CA THR A 7 -3.94 -16.73 -16.04
C THR A 7 -4.06 -17.58 -14.78
N GLN A 8 -3.49 -17.11 -13.66
CA GLN A 8 -3.85 -17.65 -12.36
C GLN A 8 -5.05 -16.89 -11.81
N THR A 9 -6.02 -17.63 -11.22
CA THR A 9 -7.20 -17.04 -10.57
C THR A 9 -6.78 -16.21 -9.35
N ALA A 10 -7.50 -15.14 -9.04
CA ALA A 10 -7.23 -14.27 -7.89
C ALA A 10 -7.07 -15.04 -6.56
N THR A 11 -7.77 -16.15 -6.41
CA THR A 11 -7.67 -17.06 -5.24
C THR A 11 -6.29 -17.71 -5.17
N GLY A 12 -5.74 -18.18 -6.30
CA GLY A 12 -4.40 -18.79 -6.34
C GLY A 12 -3.29 -17.78 -6.06
N ASP A 13 -3.41 -16.55 -6.57
CA ASP A 13 -2.44 -15.48 -6.33
C ASP A 13 -2.43 -15.05 -4.86
N ARG A 14 -3.60 -15.01 -4.22
CA ARG A 14 -3.72 -14.67 -2.80
C ARG A 14 -3.06 -15.73 -1.91
N GLU A 15 -3.26 -17.02 -2.20
CA GLU A 15 -2.63 -18.09 -1.43
C GLU A 15 -1.10 -18.11 -1.61
N ARG A 16 -0.61 -17.92 -2.83
CA ARG A 16 0.84 -17.77 -3.08
C ARG A 16 1.46 -16.58 -2.34
N LEU A 17 0.75 -15.45 -2.32
CA LEU A 17 1.19 -14.30 -1.54
C LEU A 17 1.20 -14.61 -0.05
N ARG A 18 0.19 -15.31 0.46
CA ARG A 18 0.12 -15.74 1.86
C ARG A 18 1.31 -16.63 2.25
N GLU A 19 1.68 -17.58 1.43
CA GLU A 19 2.85 -18.45 1.65
C GLU A 19 4.15 -17.62 1.73
N LYS A 20 4.34 -16.67 0.81
CA LYS A 20 5.50 -15.77 0.83
C LYS A 20 5.53 -14.91 2.09
N LEU A 21 4.40 -14.33 2.47
CA LEU A 21 4.29 -13.52 3.69
C LEU A 21 4.60 -14.34 4.93
N SER A 22 4.11 -15.59 5.01
CA SER A 22 4.39 -16.50 6.13
C SER A 22 5.88 -16.73 6.35
N SER A 23 6.66 -16.79 5.27
CA SER A 23 8.13 -16.96 5.35
C SER A 23 8.87 -15.70 5.85
N CYS A 24 8.24 -14.53 5.79
CA CYS A 24 8.80 -13.24 6.17
C CYS A 24 8.30 -12.74 7.55
N ILE A 25 7.35 -13.46 8.14
CA ILE A 25 6.80 -13.15 9.45
C ILE A 25 7.60 -13.88 10.53
N GLN A 26 7.97 -13.14 11.58
CA GLN A 26 8.56 -13.68 12.78
C GLN A 26 7.57 -13.56 13.93
N THR A 27 7.27 -14.68 14.57
CA THR A 27 6.40 -14.76 15.75
C THR A 27 7.21 -15.06 17.00
N GLY A 28 6.67 -14.72 18.18
CA GLY A 28 7.36 -14.84 19.45
C GLY A 28 8.06 -13.53 19.86
N GLN A 29 8.96 -13.58 20.83
CA GLN A 29 9.63 -12.36 21.31
C GLN A 29 10.66 -11.84 20.31
N VAL A 30 10.30 -10.82 19.56
CA VAL A 30 11.18 -10.11 18.62
C VAL A 30 11.49 -8.72 19.19
N THR A 31 12.78 -8.41 19.36
CA THR A 31 13.21 -7.06 19.78
C THR A 31 13.46 -6.20 18.56
N LEU A 32 12.70 -5.11 18.42
CA LEU A 32 12.87 -4.14 17.36
C LEU A 32 14.12 -3.28 17.58
N SER A 33 14.61 -2.61 16.53
CA SER A 33 15.73 -1.65 16.61
C SER A 33 15.50 -0.50 17.60
N SER A 34 14.23 -0.20 17.90
CA SER A 34 13.83 0.77 18.93
C SER A 34 13.96 0.24 20.37
N GLY A 35 14.30 -1.03 20.56
CA GLY A 35 14.30 -1.72 21.86
C GLY A 35 12.93 -2.24 22.30
N LYS A 36 11.85 -1.93 21.58
CA LYS A 36 10.50 -2.44 21.88
C LYS A 36 10.44 -3.93 21.53
N VAL A 37 9.88 -4.73 22.43
CA VAL A 37 9.57 -6.15 22.18
C VAL A 37 8.19 -6.26 21.55
N THR A 38 8.09 -7.07 20.51
CA THR A 38 6.83 -7.43 19.85
C THR A 38 6.76 -8.95 19.70
N ASP A 39 5.58 -9.49 19.65
CA ASP A 39 5.30 -10.90 19.40
C ASP A 39 5.02 -11.22 17.93
N PHE A 40 4.97 -10.17 17.10
CA PHE A 40 4.76 -10.27 15.66
C PHE A 40 5.60 -9.22 14.94
N TYR A 41 6.52 -9.65 14.11
CA TYR A 41 7.31 -8.78 13.25
C TYR A 41 7.15 -9.17 11.78
N PHE A 42 6.92 -8.19 10.95
CA PHE A 42 6.82 -8.33 9.50
C PHE A 42 7.59 -7.18 8.83
N ASP A 43 8.48 -7.53 7.91
CA ASP A 43 9.14 -6.57 7.01
C ASP A 43 8.58 -6.74 5.61
N GLY A 44 7.65 -5.86 5.22
CA GLY A 44 6.98 -5.90 3.92
C GLY A 44 7.93 -5.83 2.72
N ARG A 45 9.12 -5.24 2.90
CA ARG A 45 10.13 -5.11 1.84
C ARG A 45 10.68 -6.45 1.38
N LEU A 46 10.72 -7.47 2.24
CA LEU A 46 11.14 -8.81 1.87
C LEU A 46 10.23 -9.44 0.81
N VAL A 47 8.98 -9.00 0.75
CA VAL A 47 8.00 -9.45 -0.25
C VAL A 47 7.86 -8.45 -1.39
N THR A 48 7.75 -7.15 -1.07
CA THR A 48 7.51 -6.14 -2.11
C THR A 48 8.71 -5.88 -3.02
N LEU A 49 9.92 -6.27 -2.60
CA LEU A 49 11.15 -6.23 -3.40
C LEU A 49 11.56 -7.60 -3.97
N ASP A 50 10.82 -8.67 -3.66
CA ASP A 50 10.94 -9.95 -4.36
C ASP A 50 10.19 -9.89 -5.70
N ALA A 51 10.74 -10.46 -6.76
CA ALA A 51 10.18 -10.34 -8.10
C ALA A 51 8.75 -10.90 -8.21
N GLU A 52 8.49 -12.09 -7.66
CA GLU A 52 7.15 -12.68 -7.64
C GLU A 52 6.24 -11.96 -6.64
N GLY A 53 6.77 -11.67 -5.45
CA GLY A 53 6.04 -10.96 -4.39
C GLY A 53 5.54 -9.59 -4.84
N SER A 54 6.37 -8.82 -5.55
CA SER A 54 5.99 -7.51 -6.08
C SER A 54 4.84 -7.61 -7.09
N VAL A 55 4.85 -8.61 -7.97
CA VAL A 55 3.77 -8.85 -8.94
C VAL A 55 2.48 -9.24 -8.23
N LEU A 56 2.54 -10.18 -7.27
CA LEU A 56 1.38 -10.63 -6.51
C LEU A 56 0.74 -9.50 -5.69
N VAL A 57 1.57 -8.72 -4.98
CA VAL A 57 1.12 -7.55 -4.22
C VAL A 57 0.50 -6.50 -5.15
N GLY A 58 1.23 -6.10 -6.20
CA GLY A 58 0.75 -5.09 -7.14
C GLY A 58 -0.56 -5.48 -7.80
N LYS A 59 -0.72 -6.78 -8.16
CA LYS A 59 -1.95 -7.30 -8.77
C LYS A 59 -3.13 -7.24 -7.79
N LEU A 60 -2.97 -7.78 -6.58
CA LEU A 60 -4.05 -7.86 -5.61
C LEU A 60 -4.46 -6.47 -5.10
N VAL A 61 -3.50 -5.56 -4.86
CA VAL A 61 -3.82 -4.18 -4.49
C VAL A 61 -4.52 -3.46 -5.65
N LEU A 62 -4.03 -3.60 -6.88
CA LEU A 62 -4.69 -3.00 -8.05
C LEU A 62 -6.12 -3.51 -8.22
N ASP A 63 -6.36 -4.81 -8.08
CA ASP A 63 -7.70 -5.41 -8.18
C ASP A 63 -8.66 -4.82 -7.13
N GLU A 64 -8.21 -4.68 -5.88
CA GLU A 64 -8.98 -4.06 -4.79
C GLU A 64 -9.32 -2.59 -5.08
N LEU A 65 -8.38 -1.83 -5.61
CA LEU A 65 -8.58 -0.41 -5.89
C LEU A 65 -9.48 -0.20 -7.13
N VAL A 66 -9.30 -0.99 -8.17
CA VAL A 66 -10.15 -0.93 -9.37
C VAL A 66 -11.61 -1.29 -9.04
N ALA A 67 -11.83 -2.33 -8.23
CA ALA A 67 -13.17 -2.71 -7.79
C ALA A 67 -13.90 -1.59 -7.01
N ARG A 68 -13.15 -0.64 -6.42
CA ARG A 68 -13.68 0.54 -5.71
C ARG A 68 -13.72 1.81 -6.56
N GLY A 69 -13.40 1.72 -7.84
CA GLY A 69 -13.41 2.88 -8.74
C GLY A 69 -12.30 3.90 -8.43
N ILE A 70 -11.19 3.47 -7.82
CA ILE A 70 -10.05 4.34 -7.51
C ILE A 70 -9.27 4.64 -8.78
N GLY A 71 -9.01 5.91 -9.05
CA GLY A 71 -8.27 6.37 -10.21
C GLY A 71 -6.89 6.94 -9.90
N ALA A 72 -6.56 7.13 -8.62
CA ALA A 72 -5.23 7.53 -8.19
C ALA A 72 -4.83 6.80 -6.90
N ALA A 73 -3.58 6.37 -6.79
CA ALA A 73 -3.10 5.68 -5.59
C ALA A 73 -1.64 5.98 -5.30
N GLY A 74 -1.29 6.05 -4.03
CA GLY A 74 0.07 6.27 -3.57
C GLY A 74 0.16 6.29 -2.06
N GLY A 75 1.34 6.58 -1.52
CA GLY A 75 1.53 6.58 -0.07
C GLY A 75 2.88 7.12 0.36
N LEU A 76 3.15 7.02 1.65
CA LEU A 76 4.37 7.55 2.24
C LEU A 76 5.59 6.70 1.85
N THR A 77 6.65 7.37 1.39
CA THR A 77 7.94 6.70 1.14
C THR A 77 8.49 6.10 2.44
N SER A 78 9.05 4.90 2.43
CA SER A 78 9.38 3.95 1.35
C SER A 78 8.45 2.71 1.30
N GLY A 79 7.47 2.56 2.21
CA GLY A 79 6.58 1.38 2.24
C GLY A 79 5.70 1.28 0.99
N ALA A 80 5.18 2.42 0.54
CA ALA A 80 4.31 2.51 -0.63
C ALA A 80 5.06 2.35 -1.98
N ASP A 81 6.34 2.71 -2.05
CA ASP A 81 7.05 2.88 -3.33
C ASP A 81 7.08 1.60 -4.18
N PRO A 82 7.47 0.42 -3.67
CA PRO A 82 7.47 -0.79 -4.47
C PRO A 82 6.07 -1.24 -4.87
N ILE A 83 5.06 -1.01 -4.02
CA ILE A 83 3.67 -1.37 -4.30
C ILE A 83 3.14 -0.54 -5.48
N THR A 84 3.29 0.78 -5.42
CA THR A 84 2.85 1.69 -6.48
C THR A 84 3.60 1.43 -7.79
N SER A 85 4.89 1.14 -7.73
CA SER A 85 5.69 0.82 -8.92
C SER A 85 5.20 -0.45 -9.61
N ALA A 86 4.93 -1.52 -8.86
CA ALA A 86 4.39 -2.76 -9.38
C ALA A 86 2.97 -2.57 -9.95
N MET A 87 2.11 -1.83 -9.24
CA MET A 87 0.77 -1.47 -9.71
C MET A 87 0.82 -0.72 -11.05
N GLY A 88 1.76 0.21 -11.24
CA GLY A 88 1.90 1.00 -12.47
C GLY A 88 2.15 0.14 -13.70
N VAL A 89 3.05 -0.82 -13.59
CA VAL A 89 3.34 -1.78 -14.67
C VAL A 89 2.09 -2.61 -15.01
N LEU A 90 1.42 -3.14 -13.98
CA LEU A 90 0.24 -3.98 -14.16
C LEU A 90 -0.98 -3.19 -14.67
N ALA A 91 -1.18 -1.96 -14.20
CA ALA A 91 -2.24 -1.08 -14.69
C ALA A 91 -2.07 -0.80 -16.19
N TRP A 92 -0.84 -0.48 -16.63
CA TRP A 92 -0.55 -0.30 -18.04
C TRP A 92 -0.86 -1.56 -18.87
N GLN A 93 -0.38 -2.73 -18.43
CA GLN A 93 -0.59 -4.00 -19.13
C GLN A 93 -2.08 -4.35 -19.28
N ARG A 94 -2.93 -3.92 -18.34
CA ARG A 94 -4.37 -4.17 -18.32
C ARG A 94 -5.21 -3.05 -18.95
N GLY A 95 -4.58 -1.97 -19.40
CA GLY A 95 -5.29 -0.79 -19.92
C GLY A 95 -6.10 -0.06 -18.85
N VAL A 96 -5.73 -0.16 -17.58
CA VAL A 96 -6.38 0.52 -16.45
C VAL A 96 -5.75 1.91 -16.28
N PRO A 97 -6.54 3.00 -16.43
CA PRO A 97 -6.04 4.34 -16.18
C PRO A 97 -5.87 4.55 -14.66
N MET A 98 -4.63 4.61 -14.19
CA MET A 98 -4.29 4.80 -12.78
C MET A 98 -3.18 5.85 -12.66
N ARG A 99 -3.39 6.91 -11.88
CA ARG A 99 -2.35 7.86 -11.52
C ARG A 99 -1.66 7.38 -10.25
N LEU A 100 -0.33 7.30 -10.27
CA LEU A 100 0.45 6.84 -9.13
C LEU A 100 1.33 7.96 -8.61
N PHE A 101 1.43 8.06 -7.29
CA PHE A 101 2.20 9.11 -6.64
C PHE A 101 2.94 8.57 -5.41
N PHE A 102 3.98 9.30 -5.01
CA PHE A 102 4.67 9.09 -3.74
C PHE A 102 4.51 10.31 -2.85
N VAL A 103 4.46 10.08 -1.55
CA VAL A 103 4.46 11.15 -0.55
C VAL A 103 5.76 11.11 0.24
N ARG A 104 6.56 12.15 0.14
CA ARG A 104 7.81 12.29 0.89
C ARG A 104 7.51 12.54 2.37
N LYS A 105 8.38 12.02 3.24
CA LYS A 105 8.29 12.27 4.69
C LYS A 105 8.48 13.75 5.02
N GLU A 106 9.37 14.42 4.27
CA GLU A 106 9.71 15.84 4.44
C GLU A 106 9.62 16.59 3.10
N LYS A 107 9.38 17.89 3.18
CA LYS A 107 9.41 18.77 2.01
C LYS A 107 10.84 18.86 1.46
N LYS A 108 10.98 19.08 0.16
CA LYS A 108 12.29 19.35 -0.45
C LYS A 108 12.83 20.69 0.05
N ASP A 109 14.11 20.73 0.38
CA ASP A 109 14.79 21.98 0.75
C ASP A 109 14.93 22.94 -0.44
N HIS A 110 14.88 22.42 -1.67
CA HIS A 110 15.03 23.17 -2.91
C HIS A 110 13.99 22.77 -3.96
N GLY A 111 13.64 23.70 -4.84
CA GLY A 111 12.67 23.49 -5.92
C GLY A 111 11.23 23.77 -5.50
N THR A 112 10.29 22.93 -5.92
CA THR A 112 8.84 23.15 -5.70
C THR A 112 8.37 22.98 -4.26
N GLN A 113 9.22 22.56 -3.34
CA GLN A 113 8.92 22.26 -1.93
C GLN A 113 7.71 21.33 -1.71
N LYS A 114 7.30 20.59 -2.75
CA LYS A 114 6.19 19.63 -2.68
C LYS A 114 6.63 18.32 -2.05
N ARG A 115 5.72 17.71 -1.32
CA ARG A 115 5.87 16.34 -0.80
C ARG A 115 5.33 15.30 -1.76
N ILE A 116 4.37 15.67 -2.61
CA ILE A 116 3.75 14.74 -3.56
C ILE A 116 4.55 14.72 -4.86
N GLU A 117 5.00 13.53 -5.26
CA GLU A 117 5.73 13.27 -6.48
C GLU A 117 4.91 12.35 -7.38
N GLY A 118 4.77 12.72 -8.64
CA GLY A 118 4.03 11.95 -9.64
C GLY A 118 3.27 12.83 -10.61
N PRO A 119 2.40 12.22 -11.43
CA PRO A 119 1.49 12.96 -12.30
C PRO A 119 0.55 13.84 -11.49
N GLU A 120 0.05 14.91 -12.10
CA GLU A 120 -0.92 15.78 -11.46
C GLU A 120 -2.20 15.02 -11.07
N ILE A 121 -2.62 15.23 -9.83
CA ILE A 121 -3.88 14.71 -9.28
C ILE A 121 -4.88 15.86 -9.31
N PRO A 122 -6.04 15.71 -9.99
CA PRO A 122 -7.05 16.76 -10.02
C PRO A 122 -7.57 17.09 -8.61
N GLY A 123 -7.55 18.36 -8.24
CA GLY A 123 -8.06 18.84 -6.95
C GLY A 123 -9.58 19.06 -6.91
N ASP A 124 -10.27 18.77 -8.01
CA ASP A 124 -11.71 18.98 -8.16
C ASP A 124 -12.58 17.79 -7.70
N GLY A 125 -11.94 16.73 -7.16
CA GLY A 125 -12.62 15.51 -6.73
C GLY A 125 -13.08 14.59 -7.86
N SER A 126 -12.71 14.87 -9.11
CA SER A 126 -13.08 14.03 -10.28
C SER A 126 -12.40 12.66 -10.27
N VAL A 127 -11.36 12.48 -9.45
CA VAL A 127 -10.61 11.24 -9.31
C VAL A 127 -10.63 10.79 -7.86
N SER A 128 -11.15 9.59 -7.61
CA SER A 128 -11.09 8.95 -6.29
C SER A 128 -9.68 8.48 -5.98
N ILE A 129 -9.23 8.74 -4.74
CA ILE A 129 -7.85 8.52 -4.31
C ILE A 129 -7.79 7.48 -3.21
N ALA A 130 -6.84 6.55 -3.32
CA ALA A 130 -6.48 5.64 -2.24
C ALA A 130 -5.04 5.87 -1.76
N LEU A 131 -4.82 5.59 -0.48
CA LEU A 131 -3.50 5.43 0.09
C LEU A 131 -3.08 3.97 0.06
N VAL A 132 -1.79 3.70 -0.10
CA VAL A 132 -1.23 2.36 0.00
C VAL A 132 -0.04 2.35 0.95
N ASP A 133 0.11 1.25 1.69
CA ASP A 133 1.30 1.00 2.53
C ASP A 133 1.51 -0.52 2.65
N ASP A 134 2.70 -0.95 3.06
CA ASP A 134 2.98 -2.36 3.28
C ASP A 134 2.33 -2.89 4.57
N VAL A 135 2.35 -2.11 5.64
CA VAL A 135 1.87 -2.53 6.97
C VAL A 135 1.02 -1.45 7.63
N LEU A 136 -0.15 -1.84 8.10
CA LEU A 136 -0.97 -1.03 8.99
C LEU A 136 -0.69 -1.42 10.45
N THR A 137 -0.16 -0.48 11.22
CA THR A 137 -0.08 -0.58 12.68
C THR A 137 -1.09 0.37 13.32
N THR A 138 -0.68 1.56 13.65
CA THR A 138 -1.54 2.63 14.20
C THR A 138 -2.07 3.60 13.15
N GLY A 139 -1.80 3.40 11.86
CA GLY A 139 -2.23 4.27 10.77
C GLY A 139 -1.47 5.59 10.61
N GLY A 140 -0.41 5.80 11.40
CA GLY A 140 0.31 7.07 11.41
C GLY A 140 0.94 7.47 10.08
N SER A 141 1.49 6.51 9.31
CA SER A 141 2.06 6.76 7.97
C SER A 141 0.98 7.19 6.97
N LEU A 142 -0.13 6.47 6.96
CA LEU A 142 -1.26 6.75 6.07
C LEU A 142 -1.88 8.12 6.37
N LEU A 143 -2.05 8.49 7.63
CA LEU A 143 -2.56 9.81 8.00
C LEU A 143 -1.60 10.93 7.60
N LYS A 144 -0.29 10.74 7.72
CA LYS A 144 0.70 11.72 7.21
C LYS A 144 0.61 11.89 5.68
N ALA A 145 0.38 10.81 4.95
CA ALA A 145 0.18 10.87 3.52
C ALA A 145 -1.14 11.58 3.16
N ARG A 146 -2.23 11.31 3.90
CA ARG A 146 -3.51 12.02 3.79
C ARG A 146 -3.32 13.53 3.99
N ASP A 147 -2.62 13.93 5.06
CA ASP A 147 -2.41 15.33 5.40
C ASP A 147 -1.67 16.07 4.27
N ALA A 148 -0.68 15.41 3.63
CA ALA A 148 0.00 15.97 2.47
C ALA A 148 -0.93 16.17 1.27
N LEU A 149 -1.82 15.20 1.00
CA LEU A 149 -2.81 15.32 -0.08
C LEU A 149 -3.80 16.46 0.17
N VAL A 150 -4.29 16.57 1.38
CA VAL A 150 -5.20 17.67 1.75
C VAL A 150 -4.50 19.01 1.63
N GLU A 151 -3.26 19.12 2.12
CA GLU A 151 -2.47 20.38 2.10
C GLU A 151 -2.12 20.82 0.66
N GLU A 152 -1.67 19.90 -0.20
CA GLU A 152 -1.07 20.24 -1.49
C GLU A 152 -2.01 20.08 -2.69
N VAL A 153 -3.06 19.24 -2.57
CA VAL A 153 -4.01 18.95 -3.65
C VAL A 153 -5.44 19.38 -3.31
N GLY A 154 -5.77 19.47 -2.02
CA GLY A 154 -7.11 19.83 -1.56
C GLY A 154 -8.10 18.67 -1.60
N VAL A 155 -7.64 17.41 -1.69
CA VAL A 155 -8.50 16.22 -1.74
C VAL A 155 -8.21 15.29 -0.58
N THR A 156 -9.24 14.60 -0.10
CA THR A 156 -9.15 13.62 0.97
C THR A 156 -9.27 12.21 0.39
N PRO A 157 -8.31 11.31 0.61
CA PRO A 157 -8.44 9.91 0.22
C PRO A 157 -9.53 9.25 1.06
N THR A 158 -10.32 8.38 0.43
CA THR A 158 -11.43 7.66 1.09
C THR A 158 -11.09 6.22 1.44
N VAL A 159 -10.02 5.68 0.87
CA VAL A 159 -9.58 4.29 1.02
C VAL A 159 -8.09 4.26 1.37
N ALA A 160 -7.71 3.33 2.24
CA ALA A 160 -6.33 2.93 2.47
C ALA A 160 -6.22 1.40 2.25
N CYS A 161 -5.35 0.96 1.34
CA CYS A 161 -5.11 -0.44 1.07
C CYS A 161 -3.72 -0.84 1.53
N VAL A 162 -3.63 -1.89 2.37
CA VAL A 162 -2.37 -2.37 2.93
C VAL A 162 -2.20 -3.87 2.71
N ILE A 163 -0.95 -4.34 2.73
CA ILE A 163 -0.69 -5.77 2.59
C ILE A 163 -1.09 -6.49 3.88
N VAL A 164 -0.60 -6.03 5.03
CA VAL A 164 -0.85 -6.66 6.33
C VAL A 164 -1.35 -5.64 7.35
N ASP A 165 -2.51 -5.90 7.92
CA ASP A 165 -2.98 -5.22 9.13
C ASP A 165 -2.47 -5.98 10.38
N ARG A 166 -1.75 -5.29 11.25
CA ARG A 166 -1.22 -5.84 12.50
C ARG A 166 -2.24 -5.88 13.63
N GLU A 167 -3.46 -5.41 13.39
CA GLU A 167 -4.55 -5.37 14.38
C GLU A 167 -4.15 -4.56 15.64
N GLU A 168 -3.45 -3.43 15.45
CA GLU A 168 -2.97 -2.52 16.50
C GLU A 168 -3.80 -1.21 16.58
N GLY A 169 -5.08 -1.24 16.19
CA GLY A 169 -6.00 -0.11 16.26
C GLY A 169 -5.93 0.86 15.06
N GLY A 170 -5.19 0.50 14.01
CA GLY A 170 -5.06 1.34 12.80
C GLY A 170 -6.35 1.46 12.01
N VAL A 171 -7.12 0.39 11.92
CA VAL A 171 -8.41 0.35 11.20
C VAL A 171 -9.40 1.33 11.83
N GLU A 172 -9.59 1.25 13.14
CA GLU A 172 -10.51 2.12 13.90
C GLU A 172 -10.09 3.59 13.81
N ARG A 173 -8.78 3.84 13.86
CA ARG A 173 -8.25 5.19 13.74
C ARG A 173 -8.46 5.78 12.34
N LEU A 174 -8.23 5.02 11.27
CA LEU A 174 -8.51 5.46 9.90
C LEU A 174 -10.00 5.67 9.68
N ALA A 175 -10.84 4.79 10.21
CA ALA A 175 -12.29 4.92 10.15
C ALA A 175 -12.79 6.20 10.83
N SER A 176 -12.21 6.58 11.99
CA SER A 176 -12.54 7.85 12.68
C SER A 176 -12.17 9.10 11.88
N GLU A 177 -11.27 8.95 10.90
CA GLU A 177 -10.84 10.00 9.97
C GLU A 177 -11.53 9.91 8.60
N GLY A 178 -12.56 9.06 8.47
CA GLY A 178 -13.34 8.88 7.24
C GLY A 178 -12.64 8.06 6.15
N ILE A 179 -11.62 7.28 6.50
CA ILE A 179 -10.85 6.45 5.56
C ILE A 179 -11.18 4.97 5.81
N GLU A 180 -11.73 4.29 4.80
CA GLU A 180 -11.92 2.84 4.83
C GLU A 180 -10.57 2.14 4.73
N ALA A 181 -10.23 1.32 5.72
CA ALA A 181 -9.02 0.48 5.67
C ALA A 181 -9.34 -0.89 5.06
N VAL A 182 -8.61 -1.24 4.01
CA VAL A 182 -8.66 -2.54 3.32
C VAL A 182 -7.31 -3.21 3.50
N SER A 183 -7.28 -4.43 4.03
CA SER A 183 -6.07 -5.22 4.15
C SER A 183 -6.15 -6.48 3.30
N LEU A 184 -5.07 -6.82 2.61
CA LEU A 184 -4.99 -8.12 1.93
C LEU A 184 -4.97 -9.25 2.95
N PHE A 185 -4.27 -9.05 4.07
CA PHE A 185 -4.17 -10.00 5.17
C PHE A 185 -4.21 -9.27 6.51
N ARG A 186 -4.53 -10.04 7.56
CA ARG A 186 -4.46 -9.60 8.95
C ARG A 186 -3.43 -10.45 9.70
N ARG A 187 -2.91 -9.91 10.79
CA ARG A 187 -2.04 -10.68 11.70
C ARG A 187 -2.66 -12.02 12.08
N SER A 188 -3.95 -12.05 12.39
CA SER A 188 -4.70 -13.25 12.76
C SER A 188 -4.75 -14.34 11.67
N ASP A 189 -4.44 -14.02 10.40
CA ASP A 189 -4.33 -14.99 9.32
C ASP A 189 -3.05 -15.85 9.40
N PHE A 190 -2.09 -15.48 10.26
CA PHE A 190 -0.76 -16.09 10.36
C PHE A 190 -0.44 -16.70 11.74
N LEU A 191 -1.39 -16.70 12.69
CA LEU A 191 -1.20 -17.19 14.06
C LEU A 191 -1.89 -18.53 14.32
#